data_a447b2bfd2bd9cff96542c5daec6eac8
#
_entry.id   a447b2bfd2bd9cff96542c5daec6eac8
#
_cell.length_a   1.000
_cell.length_b   1.000
_cell.length_c   1.000
_cell.angle_alpha   90.00
_cell.angle_beta   90.00
_cell.angle_gamma   90.00
#
_symmetry.space_group_name_H-M   'P 1'
#
loop_
_entity.id
_entity.type
_entity.pdbx_description
1 polymer ?
#
loop_
_entity_poly.entity_id
_entity_poly.type
_entity_poly.pdbx_seq_one_letter_code
_entity_poly.pdbx_strand_id
1 'polypeptide(L)'
;MLKTNKKNKQQDRHRWLLIGFLCLFGVCLVAQNPKKPADKKQQPANKQQSESKKQPENKKTKVYLLHADEGQADKLSRPDVQVLIGNVKMRHDSMYMYCDSALIFEKTNSVEAFSNVRMEQGDTLFIYGDYLYYDGMTQIAQLRENVKMINRNTTLLTDSLNYDRLYDLGYYFEGGTLMDEENVLTSDWGEYSPATKQSVFNHDVKL
;
A
#
# COMPACT_ATOMS: atom_id res chain seq x y z
N MET A 1 13.66 -36.82 45.90
CA MET A 1 12.34 -37.52 46.00
C MET A 1 11.25 -36.60 45.46
N LEU A 2 10.42 -37.21 44.61
CA LEU A 2 9.11 -36.73 44.09
C LEU A 2 9.18 -35.69 42.95
N LYS A 3 9.00 -36.11 41.76
CA LYS A 3 7.91 -36.65 40.85
C LYS A 3 7.24 -35.54 40.08
N THR A 4 7.53 -35.61 38.80
CA THR A 4 6.79 -35.31 37.57
C THR A 4 5.30 -35.02 37.70
N ASN A 5 4.82 -34.02 36.93
CA ASN A 5 3.57 -34.23 36.21
C ASN A 5 3.53 -33.43 34.88
N LYS A 6 3.57 -34.18 33.79
CA LYS A 6 3.16 -33.80 32.47
C LYS A 6 1.63 -33.76 32.43
N LYS A 7 1.03 -32.72 31.89
CA LYS A 7 -0.30 -32.84 31.27
C LYS A 7 -0.36 -32.07 29.96
N ASN A 8 -0.50 -32.88 28.93
CA ASN A 8 -0.99 -32.56 27.59
C ASN A 8 -2.24 -31.67 27.64
N LYS A 9 -2.33 -30.72 26.74
CA LYS A 9 -3.61 -30.20 26.31
C LYS A 9 -3.62 -30.10 24.78
N GLN A 10 -4.17 -30.96 24.27
CA GLN A 10 -4.96 -31.42 23.14
C GLN A 10 -5.49 -30.28 22.27
N GLN A 11 -5.23 -30.48 21.05
CA GLN A 11 -5.59 -29.82 19.82
C GLN A 11 -7.09 -29.88 19.59
N ASP A 12 -7.78 -28.75 19.57
CA ASP A 12 -9.18 -28.68 19.13
C ASP A 12 -9.23 -28.25 17.66
N ARG A 13 -9.53 -29.25 16.83
CA ARG A 13 -9.85 -29.11 15.42
C ARG A 13 -11.32 -28.71 15.28
N HIS A 14 -11.59 -27.49 14.86
CA HIS A 14 -12.95 -27.08 14.50
C HIS A 14 -13.38 -27.69 13.17
N ARG A 15 -14.34 -28.57 13.27
CA ARG A 15 -15.10 -29.19 12.18
C ARG A 15 -15.98 -28.10 11.54
N TRP A 16 -15.78 -27.86 10.27
CA TRP A 16 -16.74 -27.11 9.45
C TRP A 16 -17.88 -28.02 9.05
N LEU A 17 -19.07 -27.68 9.48
CA LEU A 17 -20.32 -28.30 9.05
C LEU A 17 -20.78 -27.66 7.74
N LEU A 18 -20.80 -28.48 6.70
CA LEU A 18 -21.47 -28.22 5.43
C LEU A 18 -22.99 -28.28 5.65
N ILE A 19 -23.68 -27.18 5.42
CA ILE A 19 -25.14 -27.17 5.26
C ILE A 19 -25.41 -26.99 3.77
N GLY A 20 -25.77 -28.09 3.14
CA GLY A 20 -26.33 -28.12 1.79
C GLY A 20 -27.73 -27.56 1.79
N PHE A 21 -28.01 -26.61 0.92
CA PHE A 21 -29.37 -26.19 0.63
C PHE A 21 -29.75 -26.63 -0.78
N LEU A 22 -30.58 -27.67 -0.80
CA LEU A 22 -31.22 -28.25 -2.00
C LEU A 22 -32.44 -27.39 -2.28
N CYS A 23 -32.52 -26.74 -3.42
CA CYS A 23 -33.78 -26.22 -3.93
C CYS A 23 -34.13 -26.82 -5.27
N LEU A 24 -35.27 -27.43 -5.24
CA LEU A 24 -35.97 -28.22 -6.25
C LEU A 24 -36.40 -27.38 -7.47
N PHE A 25 -36.45 -28.11 -8.56
CA PHE A 25 -37.01 -27.83 -9.85
C PHE A 25 -38.40 -27.17 -9.86
N GLY A 26 -38.58 -26.20 -10.74
CA GLY A 26 -39.87 -25.75 -11.24
C GLY A 26 -39.79 -25.48 -12.73
N VAL A 27 -40.10 -26.47 -13.51
CA VAL A 27 -40.32 -26.37 -14.97
C VAL A 27 -41.69 -25.76 -15.20
N CYS A 28 -41.80 -24.74 -16.04
CA CYS A 28 -43.04 -24.41 -16.73
C CYS A 28 -42.73 -23.97 -18.16
N LEU A 29 -43.21 -24.80 -19.06
CA LEU A 29 -43.25 -24.68 -20.52
C LEU A 29 -44.49 -23.86 -20.96
N VAL A 30 -44.39 -23.40 -22.21
CA VAL A 30 -45.49 -23.07 -23.19
C VAL A 30 -45.58 -21.56 -23.49
N ALA A 31 -45.12 -21.12 -24.58
CA ALA A 31 -45.42 -21.24 -26.04
C ALA A 31 -46.19 -20.03 -26.59
N GLN A 32 -45.64 -19.54 -27.72
CA GLN A 32 -46.29 -18.95 -28.89
C GLN A 32 -46.56 -17.42 -28.94
N ASN A 33 -45.76 -16.78 -29.83
CA ASN A 33 -46.07 -15.61 -30.63
C ASN A 33 -47.26 -15.86 -31.62
N PRO A 34 -47.97 -14.90 -32.28
CA PRO A 34 -47.36 -13.70 -32.87
C PRO A 34 -48.30 -12.45 -32.98
N LYS A 35 -47.72 -11.29 -33.35
CA LYS A 35 -48.12 -10.24 -34.30
C LYS A 35 -48.01 -8.83 -33.78
N LYS A 36 -47.13 -8.09 -34.50
CA LYS A 36 -47.06 -6.63 -34.65
C LYS A 36 -48.35 -6.05 -35.33
N PRO A 37 -48.64 -4.73 -35.34
CA PRO A 37 -47.69 -3.61 -35.42
C PRO A 37 -48.11 -2.27 -34.73
N ALA A 38 -47.08 -1.36 -34.69
CA ALA A 38 -47.07 0.10 -34.81
C ALA A 38 -47.69 0.98 -33.70
N ASP A 39 -46.99 1.86 -33.12
CA ASP A 39 -46.59 3.22 -33.39
C ASP A 39 -46.22 4.06 -32.15
N LYS A 40 -45.07 4.72 -32.22
CA LYS A 40 -44.69 6.04 -31.65
C LYS A 40 -44.95 6.42 -30.20
N LYS A 41 -43.85 6.56 -29.40
CA LYS A 41 -43.33 7.84 -28.95
C LYS A 41 -42.03 7.64 -28.15
N GLN A 42 -40.97 8.32 -28.60
CA GLN A 42 -39.68 8.42 -27.92
C GLN A 42 -39.83 9.24 -26.65
N GLN A 43 -39.26 8.70 -25.54
CA GLN A 43 -38.78 9.46 -24.40
C GLN A 43 -37.31 9.10 -24.16
N PRO A 44 -36.43 10.06 -23.90
CA PRO A 44 -35.00 9.81 -23.82
C PRO A 44 -34.64 9.07 -22.52
N ALA A 45 -34.03 7.89 -22.68
CA ALA A 45 -33.40 7.18 -21.60
C ALA A 45 -32.21 7.98 -21.06
N ASN A 46 -32.33 8.35 -19.80
CA ASN A 46 -31.25 8.93 -19.01
C ASN A 46 -30.14 7.87 -18.87
N LYS A 47 -29.08 7.97 -19.66
CA LYS A 47 -27.84 7.22 -19.49
C LYS A 47 -27.13 7.76 -18.27
N GLN A 48 -27.33 7.17 -17.12
CA GLN A 48 -26.38 7.24 -16.04
C GLN A 48 -25.12 6.51 -16.53
N GLN A 49 -24.17 7.29 -17.02
CA GLN A 49 -22.79 6.86 -17.20
C GLN A 49 -22.23 6.57 -15.80
N SER A 50 -22.10 5.29 -15.47
CA SER A 50 -21.20 4.85 -14.42
C SER A 50 -19.78 5.21 -14.92
N GLU A 51 -19.23 6.30 -14.43
CA GLU A 51 -17.81 6.58 -14.54
C GLU A 51 -17.07 5.48 -13.78
N SER A 52 -16.68 4.45 -14.49
CA SER A 52 -15.65 3.53 -14.00
C SER A 52 -14.37 4.36 -13.87
N LYS A 53 -13.98 4.66 -12.62
CA LYS A 53 -12.64 5.19 -12.31
C LYS A 53 -11.64 4.25 -12.97
N LYS A 54 -10.99 4.70 -14.06
CA LYS A 54 -9.86 3.99 -14.65
C LYS A 54 -8.82 3.83 -13.56
N GLN A 55 -8.53 2.59 -13.20
CA GLN A 55 -7.35 2.26 -12.41
C GLN A 55 -6.12 2.85 -13.13
N PRO A 56 -5.20 3.50 -12.41
CA PRO A 56 -3.99 3.99 -13.03
C PRO A 56 -3.23 2.83 -13.67
N GLU A 57 -2.89 2.96 -14.94
CA GLU A 57 -2.08 1.98 -15.66
C GLU A 57 -0.68 1.96 -15.03
N ASN A 58 -0.34 0.87 -14.35
CA ASN A 58 0.97 0.66 -13.76
C ASN A 58 2.01 0.44 -14.86
N LYS A 59 2.61 1.52 -15.37
CA LYS A 59 3.80 1.43 -16.21
C LYS A 59 4.95 0.94 -15.35
N LYS A 60 5.39 -0.29 -15.57
CA LYS A 60 6.57 -0.87 -14.91
C LYS A 60 7.80 -0.06 -15.28
N THR A 61 8.16 0.91 -14.47
CA THR A 61 9.37 1.70 -14.61
C THR A 61 10.46 1.14 -13.68
N LYS A 62 11.71 1.46 -13.98
CA LYS A 62 12.85 1.04 -13.15
C LYS A 62 13.18 2.08 -12.09
N VAL A 63 13.71 1.60 -10.97
CA VAL A 63 14.47 2.46 -10.05
C VAL A 63 15.84 2.72 -10.67
N TYR A 64 16.22 3.98 -10.78
CA TYR A 64 17.50 4.43 -11.33
C TYR A 64 18.38 4.99 -10.22
N LEU A 65 19.62 4.51 -10.17
CA LEU A 65 20.69 5.15 -9.40
C LEU A 65 21.08 6.45 -10.10
N LEU A 66 21.11 7.55 -9.37
CA LEU A 66 21.57 8.85 -9.85
C LEU A 66 22.94 9.20 -9.28
N HIS A 67 23.20 8.84 -8.02
CA HIS A 67 24.46 9.09 -7.34
C HIS A 67 24.71 8.11 -6.19
N ALA A 68 25.96 7.77 -5.95
CA ALA A 68 26.51 7.19 -4.73
C ALA A 68 28.01 7.53 -4.72
N ASP A 69 28.59 7.68 -3.55
CA ASP A 69 30.05 7.90 -3.44
C ASP A 69 30.82 6.62 -3.80
N GLU A 70 30.30 5.47 -3.37
CA GLU A 70 30.88 4.15 -3.66
C GLU A 70 29.78 3.18 -4.11
N GLY A 71 30.12 2.29 -5.04
CA GLY A 71 29.25 1.22 -5.51
C GLY A 71 30.01 -0.10 -5.61
N GLN A 72 29.43 -1.17 -5.08
CA GLN A 72 29.99 -2.50 -5.14
C GLN A 72 28.98 -3.49 -5.74
N ALA A 73 29.43 -4.36 -6.63
CA ALA A 73 28.63 -5.42 -7.22
C ALA A 73 29.44 -6.72 -7.24
N ASP A 74 28.95 -7.75 -6.57
CA ASP A 74 29.52 -9.09 -6.63
C ASP A 74 28.74 -9.94 -7.65
N LYS A 75 29.27 -9.95 -8.87
CA LYS A 75 28.66 -10.67 -10.00
C LYS A 75 28.74 -12.20 -9.85
N LEU A 76 29.56 -12.72 -8.96
CA LEU A 76 29.74 -14.16 -8.75
C LEU A 76 28.76 -14.70 -7.71
N SER A 77 28.65 -14.05 -6.55
CA SER A 77 27.85 -14.52 -5.41
C SER A 77 26.44 -13.93 -5.39
N ARG A 78 26.31 -12.65 -5.76
CA ARG A 78 25.03 -11.92 -5.78
C ARG A 78 24.91 -11.05 -7.04
N PRO A 79 24.72 -11.66 -8.22
CA PRO A 79 24.77 -10.96 -9.52
C PRO A 79 23.69 -9.86 -9.68
N ASP A 80 22.59 -9.98 -8.91
CA ASP A 80 21.42 -9.09 -9.02
C ASP A 80 21.40 -7.99 -7.93
N VAL A 81 22.46 -7.89 -7.09
CA VAL A 81 22.51 -6.94 -5.98
C VAL A 81 23.65 -5.95 -6.18
N GLN A 82 23.34 -4.67 -6.06
CA GLN A 82 24.30 -3.58 -5.96
C GLN A 82 24.28 -3.02 -4.56
N VAL A 83 25.45 -2.86 -3.94
CA VAL A 83 25.64 -2.19 -2.65
C VAL A 83 26.11 -0.77 -2.93
N LEU A 84 25.45 0.22 -2.37
CA LEU A 84 25.72 1.63 -2.55
C LEU A 84 26.03 2.29 -1.21
N ILE A 85 27.04 3.12 -1.14
CA ILE A 85 27.50 3.77 0.09
C ILE A 85 27.79 5.24 -0.18
N GLY A 86 27.35 6.10 0.73
CA GLY A 86 27.61 7.53 0.76
C GLY A 86 26.75 8.33 -0.22
N ASN A 87 26.01 9.30 0.31
CA ASN A 87 25.20 10.27 -0.44
C ASN A 87 24.35 9.65 -1.55
N VAL A 88 23.73 8.49 -1.25
CA VAL A 88 22.97 7.73 -2.24
C VAL A 88 21.74 8.52 -2.68
N LYS A 89 21.57 8.66 -3.98
CA LYS A 89 20.41 9.29 -4.61
C LYS A 89 19.86 8.38 -5.69
N MET A 90 18.57 8.08 -5.61
CA MET A 90 17.86 7.24 -6.56
C MET A 90 16.58 7.95 -7.04
N ARG A 91 16.04 7.49 -8.16
CA ARG A 91 14.78 8.00 -8.72
C ARG A 91 13.93 6.86 -9.26
N HIS A 92 12.64 6.93 -8.97
CA HIS A 92 11.61 6.13 -9.66
C HIS A 92 10.48 7.06 -10.13
N ASP A 93 10.34 7.24 -11.43
CA ASP A 93 9.45 8.23 -12.07
C ASP A 93 9.71 9.66 -11.55
N SER A 94 8.70 10.26 -10.89
CA SER A 94 8.78 11.60 -10.27
C SER A 94 9.24 11.57 -8.82
N MET A 95 9.46 10.39 -8.22
CA MET A 95 9.91 10.26 -6.84
C MET A 95 11.42 10.17 -6.75
N TYR A 96 11.99 10.90 -5.82
CA TYR A 96 13.40 10.81 -5.45
C TYR A 96 13.54 10.15 -4.08
N MET A 97 14.62 9.37 -3.92
CA MET A 97 15.00 8.71 -2.67
C MET A 97 16.45 9.04 -2.36
N TYR A 98 16.73 9.33 -1.10
CA TYR A 98 18.05 9.66 -0.57
C TYR A 98 18.30 8.84 0.69
N CYS A 99 19.56 8.44 0.93
CA CYS A 99 19.98 7.73 2.14
C CYS A 99 21.51 7.69 2.23
N ASP A 100 22.03 7.19 3.34
CA ASP A 100 23.49 7.02 3.51
C ASP A 100 23.99 5.76 2.81
N SER A 101 23.19 4.67 2.78
CA SER A 101 23.54 3.46 2.07
C SER A 101 22.30 2.73 1.55
N ALA A 102 22.45 1.92 0.51
CA ALA A 102 21.36 1.17 -0.09
C ALA A 102 21.82 -0.15 -0.72
N LEU A 103 20.88 -1.09 -0.81
CA LEU A 103 20.94 -2.27 -1.65
C LEU A 103 19.91 -2.12 -2.78
N ILE A 104 20.35 -2.21 -4.02
CA ILE A 104 19.45 -2.29 -5.18
C ILE A 104 19.39 -3.73 -5.64
N PHE A 105 18.17 -4.27 -5.73
CA PHE A 105 17.87 -5.61 -6.23
C PHE A 105 17.34 -5.48 -7.67
N GLU A 106 18.22 -5.65 -8.66
CA GLU A 106 17.89 -5.40 -10.08
C GLU A 106 16.77 -6.30 -10.60
N LYS A 107 16.76 -7.56 -10.16
CA LYS A 107 15.80 -8.56 -10.62
C LYS A 107 14.37 -8.28 -10.15
N THR A 108 14.23 -7.83 -8.93
CA THR A 108 12.92 -7.49 -8.32
C THR A 108 12.56 -6.03 -8.47
N ASN A 109 13.49 -5.20 -8.99
CA ASN A 109 13.32 -3.75 -9.05
C ASN A 109 13.00 -3.13 -7.68
N SER A 110 13.62 -3.64 -6.62
CA SER A 110 13.41 -3.19 -5.26
C SER A 110 14.67 -2.58 -4.65
N VAL A 111 14.49 -1.83 -3.59
CA VAL A 111 15.55 -1.11 -2.86
C VAL A 111 15.36 -1.32 -1.37
N GLU A 112 16.45 -1.60 -0.66
CA GLU A 112 16.57 -1.36 0.78
C GLU A 112 17.49 -0.17 1.01
N ALA A 113 17.04 0.81 1.79
CA ALA A 113 17.80 2.02 2.10
C ALA A 113 17.92 2.17 3.62
N PHE A 114 19.09 2.63 4.06
CA PHE A 114 19.46 2.67 5.46
C PHE A 114 20.04 4.04 5.81
N SER A 115 19.64 4.54 6.96
CA SER A 115 20.06 5.76 7.61
C SER A 115 19.78 7.03 6.81
N ASN A 116 19.24 8.03 7.48
CA ASN A 116 18.89 9.33 6.89
C ASN A 116 18.03 9.20 5.63
N VAL A 117 17.11 8.22 5.64
CA VAL A 117 16.22 8.01 4.50
C VAL A 117 15.29 9.20 4.30
N ARG A 118 15.21 9.66 3.05
CA ARG A 118 14.28 10.71 2.63
C ARG A 118 13.69 10.37 1.27
N MET A 119 12.38 10.38 1.18
CA MET A 119 11.63 10.30 -0.06
C MET A 119 10.97 11.65 -0.37
N GLU A 120 10.96 12.03 -1.62
CA GLU A 120 10.35 13.27 -2.11
C GLU A 120 9.45 12.98 -3.31
N GLN A 121 8.21 13.44 -3.27
CA GLN A 121 7.30 13.38 -4.40
C GLN A 121 6.70 14.77 -4.68
N GLY A 122 7.11 15.35 -5.79
CA GLY A 122 6.83 16.75 -6.08
C GLY A 122 7.50 17.70 -5.09
N ASP A 123 6.82 18.79 -4.78
CA ASP A 123 7.27 19.85 -3.89
C ASP A 123 6.50 19.90 -2.55
N THR A 124 5.62 18.95 -2.32
CA THR A 124 4.68 18.98 -1.20
C THR A 124 4.73 17.77 -0.30
N LEU A 125 5.22 16.61 -0.79
CA LEU A 125 5.29 15.38 -0.01
C LEU A 125 6.73 14.99 0.26
N PHE A 126 7.06 14.91 1.55
CA PHE A 126 8.36 14.48 2.06
C PHE A 126 8.15 13.39 3.11
N ILE A 127 8.86 12.27 3.00
CA ILE A 127 8.80 11.18 3.97
C ILE A 127 10.22 10.86 4.42
N TYR A 128 10.44 10.81 5.72
CA TYR A 128 11.71 10.53 6.37
C TYR A 128 11.60 9.26 7.21
N GLY A 129 12.72 8.59 7.48
CA GLY A 129 12.82 7.43 8.35
C GLY A 129 14.24 6.92 8.41
N ASP A 130 14.52 5.90 9.23
CA ASP A 130 15.84 5.31 9.35
C ASP A 130 16.02 4.10 8.43
N TYR A 131 14.93 3.45 8.06
CA TYR A 131 14.91 2.31 7.13
C TYR A 131 13.79 2.46 6.10
N LEU A 132 14.07 2.04 4.86
CA LEU A 132 13.09 1.94 3.77
C LEU A 132 13.27 0.61 3.03
N TYR A 133 12.19 -0.14 2.87
CA TYR A 133 12.04 -1.10 1.77
C TYR A 133 11.10 -0.51 0.73
N TYR A 134 11.55 -0.44 -0.52
CA TYR A 134 10.75 0.04 -1.64
C TYR A 134 10.63 -1.02 -2.73
N ASP A 135 9.42 -1.41 -3.05
CA ASP A 135 9.11 -2.29 -4.18
C ASP A 135 8.71 -1.44 -5.39
N GLY A 136 9.60 -1.35 -6.37
CA GLY A 136 9.36 -0.58 -7.60
C GLY A 136 8.34 -1.21 -8.55
N MET A 137 7.95 -2.48 -8.34
CA MET A 137 6.93 -3.14 -9.15
C MET A 137 5.52 -2.81 -8.67
N THR A 138 5.32 -2.79 -7.35
CA THR A 138 4.05 -2.43 -6.70
C THR A 138 3.96 -0.95 -6.36
N GLN A 139 5.10 -0.26 -6.34
CA GLN A 139 5.28 1.14 -5.93
C GLN A 139 4.89 1.39 -4.46
N ILE A 140 5.06 0.37 -3.61
CA ILE A 140 4.86 0.46 -2.17
C ILE A 140 6.19 0.74 -1.48
N ALA A 141 6.21 1.78 -0.65
CA ALA A 141 7.30 2.12 0.26
C ALA A 141 6.94 1.71 1.68
N GLN A 142 7.81 0.99 2.35
CA GLN A 142 7.68 0.62 3.76
C GLN A 142 8.80 1.29 4.55
N LEU A 143 8.44 2.33 5.31
CA LEU A 143 9.38 3.04 6.16
C LEU A 143 9.24 2.57 7.60
N ARG A 144 10.36 2.49 8.31
CA ARG A 144 10.42 2.06 9.70
C ARG A 144 11.38 2.95 10.48
N GLU A 145 11.09 3.07 11.77
CA GLU A 145 11.87 3.81 12.75
C GLU A 145 11.96 5.31 12.46
N ASN A 146 11.54 6.11 13.42
CA ASN A 146 11.56 7.57 13.37
C ASN A 146 10.88 8.15 12.12
N VAL A 147 9.76 7.57 11.71
CA VAL A 147 9.10 7.96 10.46
C VAL A 147 8.35 9.29 10.63
N LYS A 148 8.62 10.22 9.71
CA LYS A 148 7.94 11.50 9.60
C LYS A 148 7.48 11.73 8.17
N MET A 149 6.18 11.82 7.95
CA MET A 149 5.62 12.22 6.65
C MET A 149 5.09 13.65 6.75
N ILE A 150 5.49 14.50 5.84
CA ILE A 150 5.05 15.89 5.71
C ILE A 150 4.33 16.05 4.38
N ASN A 151 3.10 16.51 4.41
CA ASN A 151 2.37 16.95 3.23
C ASN A 151 1.81 18.35 3.46
N ARG A 152 2.48 19.37 2.90
CA ARG A 152 2.17 20.77 3.13
C ARG A 152 2.16 21.10 4.64
N ASN A 153 0.97 21.38 5.21
CA ASN A 153 0.79 21.77 6.62
C ASN A 153 0.44 20.57 7.52
N THR A 154 0.34 19.38 6.95
CA THR A 154 0.02 18.15 7.70
C THR A 154 1.29 17.34 7.94
N THR A 155 1.52 16.92 9.18
CA THR A 155 2.63 16.06 9.58
C THR A 155 2.10 14.81 10.26
N LEU A 156 2.55 13.63 9.81
CA LEU A 156 2.36 12.35 10.49
C LEU A 156 3.68 11.90 11.10
N LEU A 157 3.67 11.54 12.37
CA LEU A 157 4.77 10.89 13.08
C LEU A 157 4.35 9.46 13.45
N THR A 158 5.20 8.47 13.19
CA THR A 158 4.98 7.05 13.51
C THR A 158 6.31 6.29 13.45
N ASP A 159 6.33 5.04 13.91
CA ASP A 159 7.47 4.15 13.70
C ASP A 159 7.26 3.16 12.54
N SER A 160 6.04 3.08 12.00
CA SER A 160 5.71 2.18 10.89
C SER A 160 4.80 2.87 9.88
N LEU A 161 5.30 3.19 8.70
CA LEU A 161 4.53 3.74 7.60
C LEU A 161 4.66 2.87 6.36
N ASN A 162 3.54 2.47 5.78
CA ASN A 162 3.49 1.98 4.42
C ASN A 162 2.84 3.06 3.54
N TYR A 163 3.50 3.42 2.45
CA TYR A 163 3.00 4.43 1.51
C TYR A 163 2.84 3.82 0.12
N ASP A 164 1.58 3.75 -0.32
CA ASP A 164 1.22 3.32 -1.66
C ASP A 164 1.19 4.53 -2.60
N ARG A 165 2.15 4.58 -3.52
CA ARG A 165 2.30 5.70 -4.47
C ARG A 165 1.25 5.70 -5.58
N LEU A 166 0.68 4.54 -5.92
CA LEU A 166 -0.35 4.45 -6.96
C LEU A 166 -1.66 5.07 -6.51
N TYR A 167 -1.99 4.89 -5.23
CA TYR A 167 -3.22 5.40 -4.63
C TYR A 167 -3.02 6.68 -3.81
N ASP A 168 -1.75 7.13 -3.66
CA ASP A 168 -1.38 8.27 -2.82
C ASP A 168 -1.94 8.11 -1.40
N LEU A 169 -1.64 6.97 -0.77
CA LEU A 169 -2.18 6.55 0.51
C LEU A 169 -1.09 6.08 1.45
N GLY A 170 -0.96 6.77 2.60
CA GLY A 170 -0.12 6.33 3.71
C GLY A 170 -0.94 5.66 4.79
N TYR A 171 -0.46 4.56 5.35
CA TYR A 171 -1.08 3.92 6.51
C TYR A 171 -0.04 3.40 7.51
N TYR A 172 -0.38 3.49 8.80
CA TYR A 172 0.44 3.05 9.93
C TYR A 172 -0.37 2.13 10.84
N PHE A 173 0.34 1.31 11.66
CA PHE A 173 -0.28 0.26 12.46
C PHE A 173 0.41 0.00 13.81
N GLU A 174 1.36 0.82 14.21
CA GLU A 174 2.10 0.75 15.48
C GLU A 174 2.01 2.05 16.26
N GLY A 175 0.86 2.73 16.13
CA GLY A 175 0.66 4.04 16.69
C GLY A 175 1.15 5.17 15.80
N GLY A 176 0.48 6.30 15.87
CA GLY A 176 0.85 7.50 15.13
C GLY A 176 0.21 8.76 15.67
N THR A 177 0.82 9.88 15.31
CA THR A 177 0.32 11.21 15.61
C THR A 177 0.22 12.01 14.32
N LEU A 178 -1.00 12.38 13.95
CA LEU A 178 -1.25 13.29 12.83
C LEU A 178 -1.49 14.70 13.37
N MET A 179 -0.78 15.65 12.81
CA MET A 179 -0.86 17.06 13.22
C MET A 179 -1.11 17.95 12.01
N ASP A 180 -1.98 18.92 12.15
CA ASP A 180 -2.11 20.06 11.25
C ASP A 180 -2.04 21.38 12.04
N GLU A 181 -2.45 22.51 11.46
CA GLU A 181 -2.38 23.83 12.11
C GLU A 181 -3.28 23.95 13.35
N GLU A 182 -4.35 23.17 13.44
CA GLU A 182 -5.41 23.33 14.44
C GLU A 182 -5.56 22.10 15.34
N ASN A 183 -5.12 20.89 14.86
CA ASN A 183 -5.42 19.64 15.51
C ASN A 183 -4.19 18.76 15.70
N VAL A 184 -4.20 18.01 16.81
CA VAL A 184 -3.25 16.92 17.07
C VAL A 184 -4.06 15.68 17.39
N LEU A 185 -3.97 14.66 16.53
CA LEU A 185 -4.72 13.43 16.68
C LEU A 185 -3.76 12.24 16.82
N THR A 186 -4.02 11.38 17.80
CA THR A 186 -3.28 10.13 18.00
C THR A 186 -4.20 8.92 17.84
N SER A 187 -3.68 7.80 17.33
CA SER A 187 -4.38 6.52 17.25
C SER A 187 -3.39 5.37 17.08
N ASP A 188 -3.83 4.15 17.34
CA ASP A 188 -2.99 2.96 17.13
C ASP A 188 -2.84 2.64 15.64
N TRP A 189 -3.87 2.91 14.85
CA TRP A 189 -3.91 2.70 13.41
C TRP A 189 -4.51 3.90 12.68
N GLY A 190 -4.00 4.22 11.51
CA GLY A 190 -4.57 5.26 10.69
C GLY A 190 -4.17 5.20 9.23
N GLU A 191 -5.00 5.81 8.40
CA GLU A 191 -4.74 6.09 6.99
C GLU A 191 -4.80 7.60 6.74
N TYR A 192 -3.94 8.06 5.85
CA TYR A 192 -3.94 9.44 5.37
C TYR A 192 -3.66 9.47 3.87
N SER A 193 -4.52 10.18 3.12
CA SER A 193 -4.32 10.43 1.69
C SER A 193 -3.87 11.87 1.46
N PRO A 194 -2.60 12.10 1.05
CA PRO A 194 -2.10 13.41 0.67
C PRO A 194 -2.91 14.12 -0.42
N ALA A 195 -3.41 13.34 -1.40
CA ALA A 195 -4.17 13.89 -2.53
C ALA A 195 -5.54 14.46 -2.13
N THR A 196 -6.28 13.73 -1.29
CA THR A 196 -7.64 14.11 -0.85
C THR A 196 -7.67 14.85 0.48
N LYS A 197 -6.57 14.79 1.25
CA LYS A 197 -6.45 15.26 2.64
C LYS A 197 -7.45 14.56 3.59
N GLN A 198 -7.89 13.37 3.24
CA GLN A 198 -8.76 12.55 4.07
C GLN A 198 -7.95 11.64 4.97
N SER A 199 -8.43 11.45 6.19
CA SER A 199 -7.82 10.55 7.18
C SER A 199 -8.89 9.64 7.76
N VAL A 200 -8.49 8.41 8.08
CA VAL A 200 -9.29 7.45 8.84
C VAL A 200 -8.44 6.96 10.01
N PHE A 201 -9.02 6.91 11.20
CA PHE A 201 -8.32 6.51 12.41
C PHE A 201 -9.09 5.41 13.14
N ASN A 202 -8.35 4.49 13.76
CA ASN A 202 -8.91 3.36 14.50
C ASN A 202 -8.08 3.06 15.74
N HIS A 203 -8.74 2.58 16.76
CA HIS A 203 -8.18 2.17 18.05
C HIS A 203 -7.49 3.31 18.80
N ASP A 204 -7.91 3.50 20.05
CA ASP A 204 -7.43 4.52 20.99
C ASP A 204 -7.27 5.93 20.39
N VAL A 205 -8.29 6.37 19.62
CA VAL A 205 -8.27 7.68 18.97
C VAL A 205 -8.46 8.78 19.99
N LYS A 206 -7.54 9.76 20.01
CA LYS A 206 -7.55 10.96 20.86
C LYS A 206 -7.28 12.19 20.01
N LEU A 207 -8.06 13.24 20.28
CA LEU A 207 -7.96 14.54 19.65
C LEU A 207 -7.57 15.58 20.70
#